data_1635c901813d8b9fe46fbcd7b47c9e2b
#
_entry.id   1635c901813d8b9fe46fbcd7b47c9e2b
#
_cell.length_a   1.000
_cell.length_b   1.000
_cell.length_c   1.000
_cell.angle_alpha   90.00
_cell.angle_beta   90.00
_cell.angle_gamma   90.00
#
_symmetry.space_group_name_H-M   'P 1'
#
loop_
_entity.id
_entity.type
_entity.pdbx_description
1 polymer ?
#
loop_
_entity_poly.entity_id
_entity_poly.type
_entity_poly.pdbx_seq_one_letter_code
_entity_poly.pdbx_strand_id
1 'polypeptide(L)'
;RSAGGLAGVGMRRDVGTMRDAGQPSFVKALDDVVVAIMVEKRQCVEDIDAILSVPGIDMVQFGPADYAMSIGRTGEWSHPEVRAAERRTIEAALKRGIHPRAEISEPSQAARFLEMGVRHFCIGWDVTILNAAWRANGDGMRALFGGMAGGARKARSKAKPKRRGAKGNYR
;
A
#
# COMPACT_ATOMS: atom_id res chain seq x y z
N ARG A 1 -10.86 -11.76 -20.97
CA ARG A 1 -9.60 -11.12 -20.51
C ARG A 1 -8.52 -11.18 -21.58
N SER A 2 -8.27 -12.32 -22.21
CA SER A 2 -7.34 -12.48 -23.33
C SER A 2 -8.02 -12.42 -24.69
N ALA A 3 -9.23 -12.93 -24.82
CA ALA A 3 -9.97 -12.96 -26.08
C ALA A 3 -10.53 -11.58 -26.45
N GLY A 4 -10.11 -11.05 -27.59
CA GLY A 4 -10.50 -9.71 -28.07
C GLY A 4 -9.88 -8.54 -27.30
N GLY A 5 -8.94 -8.79 -26.40
CA GLY A 5 -8.26 -7.75 -25.62
C GLY A 5 -7.27 -6.94 -26.45
N LEU A 6 -7.11 -5.67 -26.09
CA LEU A 6 -6.11 -4.77 -26.68
C LEU A 6 -4.71 -4.94 -26.08
N ALA A 7 -4.57 -5.78 -25.03
CA ALA A 7 -3.31 -6.05 -24.37
C ALA A 7 -2.44 -6.97 -25.22
N GLY A 8 -1.27 -6.51 -25.58
CA GLY A 8 -0.24 -7.33 -26.23
C GLY A 8 0.42 -8.30 -25.24
N VAL A 9 1.28 -9.17 -25.76
CA VAL A 9 2.12 -10.04 -24.95
C VAL A 9 3.13 -9.19 -24.18
N GLY A 10 2.87 -8.97 -22.88
CA GLY A 10 3.78 -8.27 -21.98
C GLY A 10 4.61 -9.26 -21.18
N MET A 11 5.86 -8.91 -20.90
CA MET A 11 6.69 -9.68 -19.98
C MET A 11 6.34 -9.37 -18.53
N ARG A 12 5.83 -10.36 -17.79
CA ARG A 12 5.55 -10.26 -16.37
C ARG A 12 6.46 -11.21 -15.61
N ARG A 13 7.13 -10.70 -14.60
CA ARG A 13 8.04 -11.50 -13.74
C ARG A 13 7.33 -12.56 -12.92
N ASP A 14 6.08 -12.30 -12.61
CA ASP A 14 5.22 -13.10 -11.72
C ASP A 14 4.52 -14.27 -12.44
N VAL A 15 4.50 -14.26 -13.77
CA VAL A 15 3.88 -15.33 -14.56
C VAL A 15 4.91 -16.38 -15.02
N GLY A 16 5.95 -16.56 -14.24
CA GLY A 16 6.98 -17.55 -14.53
C GLY A 16 8.07 -17.00 -15.40
N THR A 17 8.14 -17.32 -16.63
CA THR A 17 9.31 -17.02 -17.45
C THR A 17 8.93 -16.46 -18.80
N MET A 18 9.88 -15.75 -19.40
CA MET A 18 9.83 -15.35 -20.83
C MET A 18 9.54 -16.55 -21.78
N ARG A 19 9.72 -17.79 -21.29
CA ARG A 19 9.49 -19.01 -22.07
C ARG A 19 8.01 -19.23 -22.37
N ASP A 20 7.11 -18.72 -21.53
CA ASP A 20 5.67 -18.95 -21.66
C ASP A 20 4.96 -17.80 -22.40
N ALA A 21 5.68 -16.74 -22.75
CA ALA A 21 5.10 -15.61 -23.48
C ALA A 21 4.52 -16.06 -24.83
N GLY A 22 3.22 -15.82 -25.04
CA GLY A 22 2.51 -16.23 -26.26
C GLY A 22 2.10 -17.70 -26.32
N GLN A 23 2.43 -18.51 -25.34
CA GLN A 23 1.97 -19.91 -25.28
C GLN A 23 0.55 -20.01 -24.70
N PRO A 24 -0.17 -21.11 -24.93
CA PRO A 24 -1.51 -21.33 -24.35
C PRO A 24 -1.52 -21.25 -22.81
N SER A 25 -0.46 -21.70 -22.13
CA SER A 25 -0.28 -21.57 -20.70
C SER A 25 -0.24 -20.11 -20.24
N PHE A 26 0.39 -19.22 -21.00
CA PHE A 26 0.42 -17.80 -20.73
C PHE A 26 -0.97 -17.16 -20.90
N VAL A 27 -1.69 -17.52 -21.95
CA VAL A 27 -3.07 -17.06 -22.19
C VAL A 27 -3.97 -17.51 -21.03
N LYS A 28 -3.88 -18.78 -20.63
CA LYS A 28 -4.63 -19.31 -19.49
C LYS A 28 -4.30 -18.55 -18.20
N ALA A 29 -3.05 -18.28 -17.92
CA ALA A 29 -2.65 -17.52 -16.73
C ALA A 29 -3.20 -16.09 -16.72
N LEU A 30 -3.34 -15.44 -17.90
CA LEU A 30 -3.99 -14.14 -18.02
C LEU A 30 -5.51 -14.22 -17.80
N ASP A 31 -6.14 -15.31 -18.23
CA ASP A 31 -7.57 -15.52 -18.03
C ASP A 31 -7.88 -15.85 -16.56
N ASP A 32 -6.98 -16.55 -15.89
CA ASP A 32 -7.10 -16.96 -14.49
C ASP A 32 -6.69 -15.83 -13.50
N VAL A 33 -6.20 -14.67 -13.99
CA VAL A 33 -5.75 -13.59 -13.11
C VAL A 33 -6.91 -12.99 -12.30
N VAL A 34 -6.69 -12.79 -11.01
CA VAL A 34 -7.62 -12.06 -10.15
C VAL A 34 -7.56 -10.56 -10.45
N VAL A 35 -8.70 -9.98 -10.80
CA VAL A 35 -8.84 -8.54 -11.03
C VAL A 35 -9.39 -7.88 -9.77
N ALA A 36 -8.54 -7.15 -9.08
CA ALA A 36 -8.91 -6.34 -7.92
C ALA A 36 -8.88 -4.86 -8.32
N ILE A 37 -9.99 -4.15 -8.10
CA ILE A 37 -10.06 -2.71 -8.31
C ILE A 37 -10.03 -1.97 -6.98
N MET A 38 -9.52 -0.73 -7.00
CA MET A 38 -9.50 0.14 -5.84
C MET A 38 -10.52 1.27 -5.99
N VAL A 39 -11.37 1.43 -4.98
CA VAL A 39 -12.36 2.50 -4.87
C VAL A 39 -11.85 3.53 -3.89
N GLU A 40 -11.45 4.70 -4.40
CA GLU A 40 -10.70 5.70 -3.61
C GLU A 40 -11.06 7.15 -3.97
N LYS A 41 -12.09 7.36 -4.75
CA LYS A 41 -12.59 8.69 -5.13
C LYS A 41 -14.08 8.80 -4.82
N ARG A 42 -14.54 10.04 -4.53
CA ARG A 42 -15.96 10.32 -4.27
C ARG A 42 -16.86 9.75 -5.36
N GLN A 43 -16.55 10.05 -6.62
CA GLN A 43 -17.34 9.61 -7.78
C GLN A 43 -17.41 8.07 -7.86
N CYS A 44 -16.32 7.36 -7.53
CA CYS A 44 -16.33 5.90 -7.53
C CYS A 44 -17.30 5.32 -6.49
N VAL A 45 -17.44 5.97 -5.33
CA VAL A 45 -18.41 5.55 -4.31
C VAL A 45 -19.83 5.92 -4.70
N GLU A 46 -20.03 7.08 -5.35
CA GLU A 46 -21.33 7.49 -5.88
C GLU A 46 -21.82 6.51 -6.95
N ASP A 47 -20.94 6.14 -7.88
CA ASP A 47 -21.21 5.25 -9.02
C ASP A 47 -20.89 3.76 -8.74
N ILE A 48 -20.77 3.36 -7.49
CA ILE A 48 -20.26 2.02 -7.11
C ILE A 48 -21.05 0.88 -7.76
N ASP A 49 -22.35 1.03 -7.86
CA ASP A 49 -23.21 0.02 -8.48
C ASP A 49 -22.95 -0.13 -9.98
N ALA A 50 -22.72 0.96 -10.69
CA ALA A 50 -22.37 0.94 -12.11
C ALA A 50 -20.96 0.32 -12.31
N ILE A 51 -19.99 0.73 -11.51
CA ILE A 51 -18.63 0.19 -11.56
C ILE A 51 -18.62 -1.31 -11.33
N LEU A 52 -19.27 -1.78 -10.27
CA LEU A 52 -19.29 -3.21 -9.92
C LEU A 52 -20.21 -4.04 -10.85
N SER A 53 -20.95 -3.43 -11.78
CA SER A 53 -21.68 -4.15 -12.82
C SER A 53 -20.79 -4.56 -13.99
N VAL A 54 -19.57 -4.03 -14.08
CA VAL A 54 -18.61 -4.39 -15.13
C VAL A 54 -18.18 -5.84 -14.96
N PRO A 55 -18.31 -6.69 -16.00
CA PRO A 55 -17.93 -8.09 -15.90
C PRO A 55 -16.43 -8.28 -15.69
N GLY A 56 -16.05 -9.31 -14.94
CA GLY A 56 -14.66 -9.69 -14.75
C GLY A 56 -13.94 -8.97 -13.60
N ILE A 57 -14.66 -8.26 -12.75
CA ILE A 57 -14.14 -7.77 -11.48
C ILE A 57 -14.32 -8.89 -10.45
N ASP A 58 -13.22 -9.37 -9.86
CA ASP A 58 -13.22 -10.43 -8.85
C ASP A 58 -13.24 -9.85 -7.44
N MET A 59 -12.53 -8.74 -7.24
CA MET A 59 -12.35 -8.14 -5.92
C MET A 59 -12.44 -6.61 -5.97
N VAL A 60 -12.80 -6.03 -4.84
CA VAL A 60 -12.76 -4.57 -4.63
C VAL A 60 -12.08 -4.26 -3.31
N GLN A 61 -11.26 -3.21 -3.30
CA GLN A 61 -10.67 -2.65 -2.10
C GLN A 61 -11.04 -1.17 -1.98
N PHE A 62 -11.41 -0.74 -0.78
CA PHE A 62 -11.59 0.68 -0.50
C PHE A 62 -10.27 1.31 -0.06
N GLY A 63 -9.91 2.47 -0.64
CA GLY A 63 -8.72 3.25 -0.30
C GLY A 63 -9.07 4.45 0.59
N PRO A 64 -9.03 4.32 1.93
CA PRO A 64 -9.52 5.37 2.84
C PRO A 64 -8.72 6.66 2.78
N ALA A 65 -7.40 6.58 2.56
CA ALA A 65 -6.52 7.74 2.51
C ALA A 65 -6.83 8.64 1.30
N ASP A 66 -6.88 8.02 0.12
CA ASP A 66 -7.17 8.71 -1.14
C ASP A 66 -8.62 9.17 -1.22
N TYR A 67 -9.55 8.38 -0.68
CA TYR A 67 -10.95 8.81 -0.57
C TYR A 67 -11.07 10.02 0.35
N ALA A 68 -10.48 10.02 1.54
CA ALA A 68 -10.50 11.17 2.46
C ALA A 68 -9.94 12.43 1.78
N MET A 69 -8.85 12.29 1.04
CA MET A 69 -8.28 13.39 0.26
C MET A 69 -9.26 13.87 -0.84
N SER A 70 -9.95 12.96 -1.53
CA SER A 70 -10.90 13.30 -2.61
C SER A 70 -12.12 14.08 -2.12
N ILE A 71 -12.45 13.97 -0.83
CA ILE A 71 -13.56 14.71 -0.19
C ILE A 71 -13.10 15.91 0.65
N GLY A 72 -11.79 16.29 0.55
CA GLY A 72 -11.22 17.43 1.27
C GLY A 72 -10.91 17.16 2.75
N ARG A 73 -10.80 15.90 3.16
CA ARG A 73 -10.52 15.47 4.55
C ARG A 73 -9.17 14.75 4.67
N THR A 74 -8.15 15.32 4.08
CA THR A 74 -6.81 14.74 4.06
C THR A 74 -6.33 14.39 5.47
N GLY A 75 -5.94 13.13 5.68
CA GLY A 75 -5.45 12.61 6.97
C GLY A 75 -6.57 12.16 7.93
N GLU A 76 -7.83 12.40 7.62
CA GLU A 76 -8.99 12.04 8.47
C GLU A 76 -9.57 10.66 8.09
N TRP A 77 -8.75 9.63 8.01
CA TRP A 77 -9.14 8.29 7.51
C TRP A 77 -10.23 7.60 8.35
N SER A 78 -10.39 8.01 9.61
CA SER A 78 -11.39 7.47 10.52
C SER A 78 -12.66 8.33 10.61
N HIS A 79 -12.76 9.39 9.79
CA HIS A 79 -13.94 10.24 9.76
C HIS A 79 -15.20 9.44 9.43
N PRO A 80 -16.37 9.75 10.06
CA PRO A 80 -17.61 9.00 9.82
C PRO A 80 -18.00 8.89 8.34
N GLU A 81 -17.80 9.95 7.54
CA GLU A 81 -18.06 9.94 6.10
C GLU A 81 -17.17 8.95 5.35
N VAL A 82 -15.89 8.84 5.71
CA VAL A 82 -14.95 7.87 5.14
C VAL A 82 -15.38 6.45 5.51
N ARG A 83 -15.76 6.23 6.76
CA ARG A 83 -16.28 4.93 7.22
C ARG A 83 -17.60 4.53 6.58
N ALA A 84 -18.47 5.49 6.31
CA ALA A 84 -19.72 5.24 5.59
C ALA A 84 -19.45 4.82 4.13
N ALA A 85 -18.51 5.48 3.46
CA ALA A 85 -18.10 5.13 2.11
C ALA A 85 -17.43 3.74 2.02
N GLU A 86 -16.57 3.40 3.00
CA GLU A 86 -15.97 2.06 3.14
C GLU A 86 -17.06 0.99 3.27
N ARG A 87 -18.01 1.19 4.19
CA ARG A 87 -19.13 0.27 4.39
C ARG A 87 -19.97 0.11 3.13
N ARG A 88 -20.34 1.21 2.48
CA ARG A 88 -21.10 1.19 1.23
C ARG A 88 -20.41 0.39 0.13
N THR A 89 -19.09 0.56 0.00
CA THR A 89 -18.28 -0.18 -0.98
C THR A 89 -18.30 -1.69 -0.70
N ILE A 90 -18.11 -2.08 0.56
CA ILE A 90 -18.14 -3.49 1.00
C ILE A 90 -19.52 -4.11 0.75
N GLU A 91 -20.59 -3.43 1.17
CA GLU A 91 -21.97 -3.93 1.01
C GLU A 91 -22.34 -4.07 -0.47
N ALA A 92 -21.99 -3.11 -1.31
CA ALA A 92 -22.23 -3.17 -2.75
C ALA A 92 -21.50 -4.34 -3.41
N ALA A 93 -20.27 -4.62 -3.01
CA ALA A 93 -19.50 -5.75 -3.50
C ALA A 93 -20.14 -7.09 -3.11
N LEU A 94 -20.43 -7.27 -1.82
CA LEU A 94 -21.06 -8.49 -1.31
C LEU A 94 -22.41 -8.80 -1.98
N LYS A 95 -23.22 -7.76 -2.18
CA LYS A 95 -24.52 -7.87 -2.88
C LYS A 95 -24.38 -8.43 -4.30
N ARG A 96 -23.23 -8.23 -4.94
CA ARG A 96 -22.93 -8.67 -6.31
C ARG A 96 -22.09 -9.96 -6.37
N GLY A 97 -21.75 -10.55 -5.23
CA GLY A 97 -20.86 -11.70 -5.16
C GLY A 97 -19.40 -11.37 -5.46
N ILE A 98 -19.04 -10.08 -5.49
CA ILE A 98 -17.65 -9.62 -5.62
C ILE A 98 -17.01 -9.64 -4.23
N HIS A 99 -15.76 -10.09 -4.15
CA HIS A 99 -15.06 -10.24 -2.88
C HIS A 99 -14.47 -8.91 -2.39
N PRO A 100 -14.97 -8.30 -1.30
CA PRO A 100 -14.29 -7.16 -0.70
C PRO A 100 -13.00 -7.60 -0.03
N ARG A 101 -11.93 -6.82 -0.24
CA ARG A 101 -10.63 -6.98 0.38
C ARG A 101 -10.35 -5.78 1.28
N ALA A 102 -9.88 -6.02 2.47
CA ALA A 102 -9.46 -4.95 3.38
C ALA A 102 -7.94 -4.93 3.56
N GLU A 103 -7.40 -3.74 3.71
CA GLU A 103 -6.02 -3.53 4.08
C GLU A 103 -5.93 -3.20 5.57
N ILE A 104 -5.10 -3.94 6.27
CA ILE A 104 -4.89 -3.83 7.71
C ILE A 104 -3.38 -3.88 8.01
N SER A 105 -2.96 -3.24 9.10
CA SER A 105 -1.56 -3.29 9.53
C SER A 105 -1.26 -4.50 10.42
N GLU A 106 -2.29 -5.00 11.12
CA GLU A 106 -2.17 -6.12 12.05
C GLU A 106 -3.49 -6.91 12.15
N PRO A 107 -3.45 -8.19 12.52
CA PRO A 107 -4.63 -9.07 12.58
C PRO A 107 -5.75 -8.57 13.50
N SER A 108 -5.42 -7.85 14.58
CA SER A 108 -6.41 -7.29 15.54
C SER A 108 -7.42 -6.35 14.87
N GLN A 109 -7.03 -5.70 13.77
CA GLN A 109 -7.89 -4.80 13.01
C GLN A 109 -8.94 -5.52 12.15
N ALA A 110 -8.81 -6.84 11.99
CA ALA A 110 -9.70 -7.61 11.11
C ALA A 110 -11.14 -7.73 11.65
N ALA A 111 -11.34 -7.68 12.97
CA ALA A 111 -12.63 -8.00 13.59
C ALA A 111 -13.81 -7.23 12.98
N ARG A 112 -13.71 -5.91 12.86
CA ARG A 112 -14.76 -5.07 12.27
C ARG A 112 -15.08 -5.40 10.82
N PHE A 113 -14.08 -5.83 10.07
CA PHE A 113 -14.26 -6.23 8.66
C PHE A 113 -14.90 -7.60 8.53
N LEU A 114 -14.52 -8.53 9.43
CA LEU A 114 -15.13 -9.85 9.50
C LEU A 114 -16.63 -9.76 9.81
N GLU A 115 -17.02 -8.85 10.70
CA GLU A 115 -18.43 -8.55 11.01
C GLU A 115 -19.19 -8.02 9.78
N MET A 116 -18.54 -7.24 8.92
CA MET A 116 -19.11 -6.77 7.66
C MET A 116 -19.10 -7.82 6.53
N GLY A 117 -18.55 -9.03 6.76
CA GLY A 117 -18.50 -10.10 5.77
C GLY A 117 -17.23 -10.14 4.93
N VAL A 118 -16.24 -9.31 5.18
CA VAL A 118 -14.94 -9.37 4.48
C VAL A 118 -14.18 -10.64 4.86
N ARG A 119 -13.56 -11.31 3.88
CA ARG A 119 -12.79 -12.54 4.09
C ARG A 119 -11.40 -12.49 3.47
N HIS A 120 -11.06 -11.42 2.76
CA HIS A 120 -9.78 -11.24 2.11
C HIS A 120 -9.05 -10.03 2.70
N PHE A 121 -7.79 -10.22 3.06
CA PHE A 121 -6.99 -9.21 3.74
C PHE A 121 -5.61 -9.06 3.12
N CYS A 122 -5.15 -7.81 3.02
CA CYS A 122 -3.75 -7.48 2.90
C CYS A 122 -3.25 -7.06 4.29
N ILE A 123 -2.22 -7.71 4.79
CA ILE A 123 -1.70 -7.44 6.13
C ILE A 123 -0.33 -6.78 6.01
N GLY A 124 -0.33 -5.48 6.22
CA GLY A 124 0.86 -4.65 6.12
C GLY A 124 1.36 -4.42 4.69
N TRP A 125 2.29 -3.50 4.56
CA TRP A 125 3.03 -3.21 3.33
C TRP A 125 4.48 -3.64 3.53
N ASP A 126 5.07 -4.21 2.51
CA ASP A 126 6.48 -4.65 2.51
C ASP A 126 7.43 -3.53 2.95
N VAL A 127 7.29 -2.33 2.38
CA VAL A 127 8.10 -1.14 2.75
C VAL A 127 7.94 -0.79 4.23
N THR A 128 6.72 -0.84 4.77
CA THR A 128 6.46 -0.52 6.18
C THR A 128 7.05 -1.58 7.09
N ILE A 129 6.87 -2.85 6.75
CA ILE A 129 7.40 -3.99 7.50
C ILE A 129 8.93 -3.95 7.53
N LEU A 130 9.56 -3.78 6.37
CA LEU A 130 11.01 -3.69 6.25
C LEU A 130 11.58 -2.48 6.99
N ASN A 131 10.95 -1.31 6.87
CA ASN A 131 11.38 -0.10 7.58
C ASN A 131 11.29 -0.27 9.10
N ALA A 132 10.21 -0.88 9.60
CA ALA A 132 10.06 -1.17 11.02
C ALA A 132 11.16 -2.10 11.53
N ALA A 133 11.44 -3.19 10.80
CA ALA A 133 12.48 -4.14 11.14
C ALA A 133 13.88 -3.48 11.12
N TRP A 134 14.19 -2.71 10.10
CA TRP A 134 15.48 -2.00 10.01
C TRP A 134 15.64 -0.92 11.07
N ARG A 135 14.57 -0.18 11.40
CA ARG A 135 14.61 0.78 12.50
C ARG A 135 14.87 0.09 13.82
N ALA A 136 14.14 -0.97 14.16
CA ALA A 136 14.32 -1.72 15.40
C ALA A 136 15.75 -2.24 15.53
N ASN A 137 16.29 -2.86 14.48
CA ASN A 137 17.66 -3.37 14.46
C ASN A 137 18.69 -2.22 14.56
N GLY A 138 18.50 -1.14 13.84
CA GLY A 138 19.37 0.03 13.88
C GLY A 138 19.36 0.74 15.23
N ASP A 139 18.20 0.84 15.88
CA ASP A 139 18.08 1.41 17.23
C ASP A 139 18.74 0.51 18.26
N GLY A 140 18.58 -0.83 18.14
CA GLY A 140 19.29 -1.79 18.95
C GLY A 140 20.81 -1.65 18.85
N MET A 141 21.34 -1.57 17.63
CA MET A 141 22.78 -1.35 17.41
C MET A 141 23.25 0.00 17.94
N ARG A 142 22.49 1.08 17.73
CA ARG A 142 22.81 2.40 18.29
C ARG A 142 22.87 2.38 19.81
N ALA A 143 21.96 1.69 20.45
CA ALA A 143 21.96 1.52 21.91
C ALA A 143 23.24 0.81 22.41
N LEU A 144 23.67 -0.26 21.73
CA LEU A 144 24.90 -0.97 22.06
C LEU A 144 26.13 -0.05 21.90
N PHE A 145 26.25 0.68 20.79
CA PHE A 145 27.35 1.60 20.55
C PHE A 145 27.29 2.87 21.42
N GLY A 146 26.12 3.35 21.79
CA GLY A 146 25.92 4.51 22.66
C GLY A 146 26.46 4.29 24.06
N GLY A 147 26.40 3.06 24.55
CA GLY A 147 27.07 2.65 25.79
C GLY A 147 28.61 2.70 25.71
N MET A 148 29.17 2.49 24.53
CA MET A 148 30.63 2.54 24.28
C MET A 148 31.13 3.97 24.00
N ALA A 149 30.30 4.85 23.43
CA ALA A 149 30.66 6.23 23.05
C ALA A 149 30.62 7.23 24.23
N GLY A 150 30.01 6.88 25.34
CA GLY A 150 29.98 7.68 26.56
C GLY A 150 31.36 7.99 27.15
N GLY A 151 32.37 7.14 26.86
CA GLY A 151 33.76 7.36 27.22
C GLY A 151 34.52 8.32 26.29
N ALA A 152 34.21 8.30 24.99
CA ALA A 152 34.97 9.07 23.98
C ALA A 152 34.48 10.52 23.78
N ARG A 153 33.24 10.83 24.12
CA ARG A 153 32.68 12.17 23.93
C ARG A 153 33.14 13.22 24.97
N LYS A 154 33.55 12.78 26.18
CA LYS A 154 34.14 13.67 27.21
C LYS A 154 35.52 14.19 26.83
N ALA A 155 36.23 13.57 25.93
CA ALA A 155 37.57 14.01 25.49
C ALA A 155 37.55 15.02 24.32
N ARG A 156 36.49 15.11 23.55
CA ARG A 156 36.41 15.97 22.34
C ARG A 156 35.78 17.34 22.53
N SER A 157 35.20 17.64 23.69
CA SER A 157 34.55 18.94 23.96
C SER A 157 35.50 20.06 24.33
N LYS A 158 36.82 19.86 24.39
CA LYS A 158 37.83 20.87 24.73
C LYS A 158 38.61 21.48 23.55
N ALA A 159 38.34 21.09 22.32
CA ALA A 159 39.01 21.66 21.15
C ALA A 159 38.06 22.57 20.35
N LYS A 160 38.09 23.88 20.61
CA LYS A 160 37.43 24.90 19.75
C LYS A 160 38.13 24.90 18.38
N PRO A 161 37.41 24.79 17.24
CA PRO A 161 38.03 24.98 15.95
C PRO A 161 38.33 26.46 15.71
N LYS A 162 39.61 26.77 15.43
CA LYS A 162 40.02 28.10 14.92
C LYS A 162 39.35 28.36 13.58
N ARG A 163 38.53 29.40 13.50
CA ARG A 163 37.98 29.91 12.23
C ARG A 163 39.13 30.33 11.31
N ARG A 164 39.34 29.63 10.22
CA ARG A 164 40.13 30.11 9.08
C ARG A 164 39.20 30.97 8.23
N GLY A 165 39.54 32.28 8.17
CA GLY A 165 38.93 33.20 7.23
C GLY A 165 39.37 32.85 5.81
N ALA A 166 38.44 32.58 4.92
CA ALA A 166 38.67 32.52 3.49
C ALA A 166 38.03 33.77 2.87
N LYS A 167 38.90 34.72 2.48
CA LYS A 167 38.58 35.73 1.46
C LYS A 167 38.75 35.01 0.10
N GLY A 168 37.75 35.02 -0.70
CA GLY A 168 37.82 34.54 -2.07
C GLY A 168 36.87 35.34 -2.94
N ASN A 169 37.45 36.29 -3.69
CA ASN A 169 36.82 37.03 -4.78
C ASN A 169 36.42 36.06 -5.90
N TYR A 170 35.20 36.18 -6.40
CA TYR A 170 34.86 35.84 -7.78
C TYR A 170 34.39 37.08 -8.51
N ARG A 171 35.10 37.37 -9.58
CA ARG A 171 34.63 38.22 -10.70
C ARG A 171 33.78 37.35 -11.64
#